data_da2a2226f70477614f6b29110b0354ef
#
_entry.id   da2a2226f70477614f6b29110b0354ef
#
_cell.length_a   1.000
_cell.length_b   1.000
_cell.length_c   1.000
_cell.angle_alpha   90.00
_cell.angle_beta   90.00
_cell.angle_gamma   90.00
#
_symmetry.space_group_name_H-M   'P 1'
#
loop_
_entity.id
_entity.type
_entity.pdbx_description
1 polymer ?
#
loop_
_entity_poly.entity_id
_entity_poly.type
_entity_poly.pdbx_seq_one_letter_code
_entity_poly.pdbx_strand_id
1 'polypeptide(L)'
;MLSISKDEIKSLVPMADAITSMKKAFSDYSNGDYIVPERMSMQIDDENATVLIMPAYRNKGQYFITKVVTVFQYKIKNRSSLISARVYVFNSSSGEMVATLDGDTITSLRTGAVSGLATMLLAKKDATVAAVFGTGAQAYTQIEAIINSRSIDRVFVYSRDIESAKFFSNYIIDTYSVNAKPGNLCDLSLADIICTATPSTESLLSMSI
;
A
#
# COMPACT_ATOMS: atom_id res chain seq x y z
N MET A 1 -9.38 -18.34 -18.44
CA MET A 1 -9.32 -17.19 -17.52
C MET A 1 -8.36 -17.53 -16.38
N LEU A 2 -7.34 -16.72 -16.18
CA LEU A 2 -6.32 -16.89 -15.14
C LEU A 2 -6.82 -16.30 -13.81
N SER A 3 -6.57 -16.96 -12.69
CA SER A 3 -6.83 -16.39 -11.35
C SER A 3 -5.52 -16.33 -10.59
N ILE A 4 -5.08 -15.13 -10.24
CA ILE A 4 -3.80 -14.90 -9.57
C ILE A 4 -4.06 -14.56 -8.11
N SER A 5 -3.58 -15.44 -7.25
CA SER A 5 -3.75 -15.38 -5.79
C SER A 5 -2.78 -14.39 -5.14
N LYS A 6 -3.02 -14.11 -3.86
CA LYS A 6 -2.14 -13.28 -3.02
C LYS A 6 -0.69 -13.76 -3.04
N ASP A 7 -0.47 -15.07 -2.88
CA ASP A 7 0.88 -15.63 -2.75
C ASP A 7 1.62 -15.61 -4.09
N GLU A 8 0.91 -15.84 -5.19
CA GLU A 8 1.45 -15.69 -6.53
C GLU A 8 1.84 -14.25 -6.84
N ILE A 9 0.99 -13.25 -6.49
CA ILE A 9 1.34 -11.82 -6.66
C ILE A 9 2.62 -11.49 -5.92
N LYS A 10 2.74 -11.91 -4.66
CA LYS A 10 3.92 -11.63 -3.84
C LYS A 10 5.20 -12.27 -4.37
N SER A 11 5.09 -13.47 -4.94
CA SER A 11 6.23 -14.17 -5.53
C SER A 11 6.66 -13.60 -6.88
N LEU A 12 5.70 -13.09 -7.66
CA LEU A 12 5.92 -12.60 -9.02
C LEU A 12 6.37 -11.14 -9.09
N VAL A 13 6.03 -10.33 -8.08
CA VAL A 13 6.25 -8.88 -8.10
C VAL A 13 7.01 -8.44 -6.85
N PRO A 14 8.35 -8.48 -6.87
CA PRO A 14 9.19 -7.89 -5.81
C PRO A 14 8.90 -6.40 -5.63
N MET A 15 9.10 -5.88 -4.42
CA MET A 15 8.85 -4.46 -4.11
C MET A 15 9.65 -3.50 -5.00
N ALA A 16 10.89 -3.82 -5.33
CA ALA A 16 11.72 -3.00 -6.23
C ALA A 16 11.10 -2.84 -7.63
N ASP A 17 10.50 -3.92 -8.16
CA ASP A 17 9.81 -3.90 -9.46
C ASP A 17 8.49 -3.14 -9.37
N ALA A 18 7.80 -3.26 -8.25
CA ALA A 18 6.59 -2.49 -7.98
C ALA A 18 6.89 -0.97 -7.92
N ILE A 19 7.98 -0.56 -7.26
CA ILE A 19 8.44 0.85 -7.20
C ILE A 19 8.75 1.36 -8.62
N THR A 20 9.48 0.58 -9.40
CA THR A 20 9.81 0.93 -10.80
C THR A 20 8.55 1.06 -11.65
N SER A 21 7.60 0.15 -11.49
CA SER A 21 6.31 0.18 -12.18
C SER A 21 5.49 1.41 -11.79
N MET A 22 5.46 1.78 -10.50
CA MET A 22 4.76 2.99 -10.06
C MET A 22 5.41 4.26 -10.58
N LYS A 23 6.75 4.34 -10.63
CA LYS A 23 7.46 5.47 -11.25
C LYS A 23 7.03 5.66 -12.70
N LYS A 24 7.01 4.56 -13.46
CA LYS A 24 6.55 4.59 -14.85
C LYS A 24 5.08 4.99 -14.95
N ALA A 25 4.20 4.41 -14.13
CA ALA A 25 2.78 4.69 -14.15
C ALA A 25 2.46 6.16 -13.89
N PHE A 26 3.13 6.79 -12.92
CA PHE A 26 2.95 8.22 -12.64
C PHE A 26 3.46 9.10 -13.79
N SER A 27 4.60 8.76 -14.39
CA SER A 27 5.13 9.48 -15.56
C SER A 27 4.17 9.38 -16.75
N ASP A 28 3.76 8.17 -17.10
CA ASP A 28 2.82 7.93 -18.20
C ASP A 28 1.46 8.61 -17.95
N TYR A 29 0.98 8.59 -16.69
CA TYR A 29 -0.27 9.27 -16.32
C TYR A 29 -0.17 10.78 -16.48
N SER A 30 0.93 11.39 -16.05
CA SER A 30 1.18 12.83 -16.20
C SER A 30 1.29 13.26 -17.68
N ASN A 31 1.71 12.35 -18.56
CA ASN A 31 1.79 12.58 -20.00
C ASN A 31 0.44 12.36 -20.71
N GLY A 32 -0.62 11.96 -20.00
CA GLY A 32 -1.94 11.69 -20.57
C GLY A 32 -2.05 10.32 -21.26
N ASP A 33 -1.12 9.39 -20.98
CA ASP A 33 -1.13 8.06 -21.56
C ASP A 33 -2.14 7.09 -20.91
N TYR A 34 -2.85 7.54 -19.90
CA TYR A 34 -3.88 6.74 -19.22
C TYR A 34 -5.24 7.41 -19.25
N ILE A 35 -6.25 6.59 -19.43
CA ILE A 35 -7.65 6.93 -19.18
C ILE A 35 -8.02 6.35 -17.81
N VAL A 36 -8.22 7.22 -16.83
CA VAL A 36 -8.61 6.85 -15.46
C VAL A 36 -9.80 7.70 -15.07
N PRO A 37 -11.03 7.26 -15.34
CA PRO A 37 -12.24 7.96 -14.93
C PRO A 37 -12.33 8.10 -13.41
N GLU A 38 -13.12 9.04 -12.94
CA GLU A 38 -13.48 9.10 -11.53
C GLU A 38 -14.08 7.77 -11.07
N ARG A 39 -13.70 7.36 -9.86
CA ARG A 39 -14.25 6.14 -9.28
C ARG A 39 -15.75 6.27 -9.06
N MET A 40 -16.48 5.29 -9.49
CA MET A 40 -17.89 5.15 -9.12
C MET A 40 -17.97 4.69 -7.66
N SER A 41 -18.83 5.35 -6.87
CA SER A 41 -19.11 4.98 -5.48
C SER A 41 -20.59 4.69 -5.34
N MET A 42 -20.92 3.53 -4.78
CA MET A 42 -22.29 3.11 -4.47
C MET A 42 -22.38 2.79 -2.99
N GLN A 43 -23.31 3.45 -2.30
CA GLN A 43 -23.60 3.16 -0.90
C GLN A 43 -24.63 2.05 -0.80
N ILE A 44 -24.46 1.17 0.18
CA ILE A 44 -25.43 0.14 0.59
C ILE A 44 -25.79 0.48 2.03
N ASP A 45 -26.81 1.33 2.19
CA ASP A 45 -27.15 1.95 3.47
C ASP A 45 -27.55 0.91 4.53
N ASP A 46 -28.33 -0.10 4.15
CA ASP A 46 -28.79 -1.17 5.04
C ASP A 46 -27.64 -1.97 5.67
N GLU A 47 -26.49 -2.02 4.99
CA GLU A 47 -25.33 -2.79 5.43
C GLU A 47 -24.16 -1.89 5.90
N ASN A 48 -24.35 -0.58 5.90
CA ASN A 48 -23.28 0.39 6.15
C ASN A 48 -22.01 0.08 5.34
N ALA A 49 -22.20 -0.19 4.05
CA ALA A 49 -21.14 -0.59 3.15
C ALA A 49 -21.04 0.34 1.94
N THR A 50 -19.82 0.41 1.39
CA THR A 50 -19.53 1.16 0.16
C THR A 50 -18.92 0.23 -0.86
N VAL A 51 -19.41 0.27 -2.10
CA VAL A 51 -18.79 -0.39 -3.25
C VAL A 51 -18.12 0.68 -4.12
N LEU A 52 -16.84 0.45 -4.44
CA LEU A 52 -16.07 1.32 -5.32
C LEU A 52 -15.71 0.56 -6.60
N ILE A 53 -15.91 1.17 -7.76
CA ILE A 53 -15.54 0.63 -9.08
C ILE A 53 -14.56 1.60 -9.72
N MET A 54 -13.38 1.09 -10.07
CA MET A 54 -12.25 1.88 -10.51
C MET A 54 -11.69 1.31 -11.82
N PRO A 55 -12.20 1.74 -12.98
CA PRO A 55 -11.66 1.35 -14.27
C PRO A 55 -10.38 2.11 -14.58
N ALA A 56 -9.50 1.51 -15.39
CA ALA A 56 -8.32 2.17 -15.93
C ALA A 56 -7.87 1.49 -17.24
N TYR A 57 -7.39 2.31 -18.17
CA TYR A 57 -6.85 1.87 -19.44
C TYR A 57 -5.61 2.68 -19.81
N ARG A 58 -4.54 2.01 -20.22
CA ARG A 58 -3.40 2.66 -20.83
C ARG A 58 -3.62 2.78 -22.32
N ASN A 59 -3.46 3.97 -22.88
CA ASN A 59 -3.61 4.21 -24.32
C ASN A 59 -2.75 3.25 -25.15
N LYS A 60 -3.36 2.61 -26.14
CA LYS A 60 -2.75 1.56 -26.97
C LYS A 60 -2.29 0.32 -26.18
N GLY A 61 -2.76 0.18 -24.91
CA GLY A 61 -2.47 -0.99 -24.09
C GLY A 61 -3.27 -2.22 -24.54
N GLN A 62 -2.69 -3.39 -24.36
CA GLN A 62 -3.33 -4.67 -24.68
C GLN A 62 -4.48 -4.98 -23.72
N TYR A 63 -4.49 -4.38 -22.53
CA TYR A 63 -5.45 -4.66 -21.47
C TYR A 63 -6.06 -3.40 -20.91
N PHE A 64 -7.33 -3.47 -20.50
CA PHE A 64 -7.90 -2.56 -19.54
C PHE A 64 -8.28 -3.32 -18.26
N ILE A 65 -8.38 -2.60 -17.17
CA ILE A 65 -8.71 -3.19 -15.87
C ILE A 65 -9.92 -2.52 -15.25
N THR A 66 -10.59 -3.23 -14.35
CA THR A 66 -11.43 -2.61 -13.34
C THR A 66 -11.14 -3.22 -11.97
N LYS A 67 -10.96 -2.38 -10.96
CA LYS A 67 -10.88 -2.83 -9.58
C LYS A 67 -12.22 -2.58 -8.91
N VAL A 68 -12.78 -3.61 -8.32
CA VAL A 68 -13.98 -3.55 -7.48
C VAL A 68 -13.54 -3.71 -6.03
N VAL A 69 -13.95 -2.77 -5.18
CA VAL A 69 -13.63 -2.77 -3.73
C VAL A 69 -14.93 -2.67 -2.95
N THR A 70 -15.08 -3.49 -1.93
CA THR A 70 -16.16 -3.39 -0.96
C THR A 70 -15.59 -3.00 0.38
N VAL A 71 -16.16 -1.98 1.02
CA VAL A 71 -15.77 -1.49 2.34
C VAL A 71 -16.98 -1.60 3.25
N PHE A 72 -16.85 -2.34 4.35
CA PHE A 72 -17.88 -2.47 5.38
C PHE A 72 -17.41 -1.76 6.64
N GLN A 73 -18.30 -1.04 7.33
CA GLN A 73 -17.96 -0.31 8.57
C GLN A 73 -17.87 -1.25 9.78
N TYR A 74 -18.55 -2.39 9.76
CA TYR A 74 -18.60 -3.34 10.87
C TYR A 74 -18.04 -4.70 10.44
N LYS A 75 -17.40 -5.40 11.41
CA LYS A 75 -16.97 -6.78 11.20
C LYS A 75 -18.17 -7.69 10.94
N ILE A 76 -18.21 -8.28 9.77
CA ILE A 76 -19.18 -9.31 9.43
C ILE A 76 -18.71 -10.65 10.01
N LYS A 77 -19.64 -11.42 10.58
CA LYS A 77 -19.36 -12.78 11.06
C LYS A 77 -18.69 -13.59 9.94
N ASN A 78 -17.56 -14.21 10.22
CA ASN A 78 -16.75 -15.00 9.29
C ASN A 78 -15.96 -14.22 8.22
N ARG A 79 -15.78 -12.91 8.35
CA ARG A 79 -14.93 -12.11 7.45
C ARG A 79 -13.71 -11.57 8.21
N SER A 80 -12.52 -11.84 7.71
CA SER A 80 -11.26 -11.43 8.34
C SER A 80 -10.93 -9.94 8.14
N SER A 81 -11.50 -9.31 7.10
CA SER A 81 -11.24 -7.92 6.73
C SER A 81 -12.53 -7.15 6.46
N LEU A 82 -12.55 -5.87 6.84
CA LEU A 82 -13.62 -4.93 6.49
C LEU A 82 -13.58 -4.52 5.01
N ILE A 83 -12.44 -4.68 4.36
CA ILE A 83 -12.20 -4.32 2.97
C ILE A 83 -11.91 -5.60 2.19
N SER A 84 -12.47 -5.72 1.01
CA SER A 84 -12.15 -6.77 0.05
C SER A 84 -12.12 -6.19 -1.35
N ALA A 85 -11.11 -6.57 -2.12
CA ALA A 85 -10.95 -6.08 -3.48
C ALA A 85 -10.63 -7.19 -4.47
N ARG A 86 -11.09 -7.01 -5.71
CA ARG A 86 -10.70 -7.81 -6.87
C ARG A 86 -10.34 -6.90 -8.03
N VAL A 87 -9.29 -7.27 -8.76
CA VAL A 87 -8.95 -6.64 -10.04
C VAL A 87 -9.30 -7.59 -11.16
N TYR A 88 -10.06 -7.10 -12.11
CA TYR A 88 -10.47 -7.81 -13.31
C TYR A 88 -9.69 -7.24 -14.50
N VAL A 89 -9.10 -8.11 -15.30
CA VAL A 89 -8.27 -7.75 -16.45
C VAL A 89 -8.95 -8.23 -17.72
N PHE A 90 -9.12 -7.33 -18.68
CA PHE A 90 -9.79 -7.59 -19.93
C PHE A 90 -8.83 -7.31 -21.11
N ASN A 91 -8.93 -8.11 -22.16
CA ASN A 91 -8.28 -7.82 -23.42
C ASN A 91 -8.98 -6.62 -24.07
N SER A 92 -8.22 -5.59 -24.45
CA SER A 92 -8.80 -4.35 -25.00
C SER A 92 -9.38 -4.51 -26.41
N SER A 93 -8.96 -5.53 -27.16
CA SER A 93 -9.40 -5.77 -28.53
C SER A 93 -10.64 -6.67 -28.62
N SER A 94 -10.76 -7.67 -27.70
CA SER A 94 -11.88 -8.62 -27.72
C SER A 94 -12.95 -8.32 -26.67
N GLY A 95 -12.61 -7.56 -25.60
CA GLY A 95 -13.48 -7.37 -24.44
C GLY A 95 -13.54 -8.58 -23.50
N GLU A 96 -12.84 -9.67 -23.82
CA GLU A 96 -12.84 -10.88 -23.01
C GLU A 96 -12.07 -10.67 -21.70
N MET A 97 -12.62 -11.19 -20.60
CA MET A 97 -11.92 -11.23 -19.32
C MET A 97 -10.86 -12.32 -19.36
N VAL A 98 -9.59 -11.90 -19.21
CA VAL A 98 -8.43 -12.81 -19.31
C VAL A 98 -7.89 -13.23 -17.95
N ALA A 99 -8.00 -12.35 -16.93
CA ALA A 99 -7.53 -12.66 -15.60
C ALA A 99 -8.32 -11.96 -14.48
N THR A 100 -8.21 -12.54 -13.28
CA THR A 100 -8.60 -11.89 -12.02
C THR A 100 -7.43 -11.94 -11.05
N LEU A 101 -7.23 -10.88 -10.25
CA LEU A 101 -6.15 -10.80 -9.27
C LEU A 101 -6.71 -10.46 -7.88
N ASP A 102 -6.01 -10.92 -6.84
CA ASP A 102 -6.28 -10.48 -5.47
C ASP A 102 -6.06 -8.97 -5.34
N GLY A 103 -7.15 -8.23 -5.18
CA GLY A 103 -7.12 -6.77 -5.19
C GLY A 103 -6.60 -6.16 -3.89
N ASP A 104 -6.70 -6.89 -2.77
CA ASP A 104 -6.17 -6.45 -1.47
C ASP A 104 -4.65 -6.43 -1.51
N THR A 105 -4.04 -7.49 -2.04
CA THR A 105 -2.59 -7.58 -2.23
C THR A 105 -2.07 -6.52 -3.20
N ILE A 106 -2.73 -6.36 -4.37
CA ILE A 106 -2.37 -5.31 -5.33
C ILE A 106 -2.47 -3.92 -4.69
N THR A 107 -3.52 -3.67 -3.88
CA THR A 107 -3.69 -2.39 -3.20
C THR A 107 -2.58 -2.13 -2.18
N SER A 108 -2.19 -3.11 -1.40
CA SER A 108 -1.11 -2.97 -0.42
C SER A 108 0.24 -2.78 -1.12
N LEU A 109 0.54 -3.61 -2.11
CA LEU A 109 1.80 -3.57 -2.87
C LEU A 109 1.99 -2.22 -3.56
N ARG A 110 0.97 -1.73 -4.32
CA ARG A 110 1.09 -0.44 -5.02
C ARG A 110 1.18 0.74 -4.03
N THR A 111 0.53 0.64 -2.87
CA THR A 111 0.58 1.72 -1.86
C THR A 111 1.96 1.80 -1.23
N GLY A 112 2.55 0.66 -0.86
CA GLY A 112 3.94 0.59 -0.41
C GLY A 112 4.90 1.10 -1.48
N ALA A 113 4.74 0.66 -2.73
CA ALA A 113 5.58 1.08 -3.84
C ALA A 113 5.57 2.60 -4.10
N VAL A 114 4.42 3.27 -3.90
CA VAL A 114 4.34 4.74 -3.97
C VAL A 114 5.14 5.39 -2.84
N SER A 115 5.06 4.86 -1.61
CA SER A 115 5.88 5.35 -0.50
C SER A 115 7.38 5.14 -0.74
N GLY A 116 7.76 3.99 -1.32
CA GLY A 116 9.13 3.73 -1.74
C GLY A 116 9.60 4.70 -2.82
N LEU A 117 8.78 4.98 -3.82
CA LEU A 117 9.08 5.96 -4.86
C LEU A 117 9.26 7.37 -4.26
N ALA A 118 8.36 7.79 -3.38
CA ALA A 118 8.47 9.08 -2.69
C ALA A 118 9.76 9.14 -1.86
N THR A 119 10.10 8.07 -1.15
CA THR A 119 11.36 7.95 -0.39
C THR A 119 12.57 8.06 -1.32
N MET A 120 12.58 7.38 -2.45
CA MET A 120 13.67 7.46 -3.44
C MET A 120 13.88 8.89 -3.95
N LEU A 121 12.81 9.64 -4.20
CA LEU A 121 12.87 10.95 -4.82
C LEU A 121 13.11 12.08 -3.81
N LEU A 122 12.58 11.98 -2.60
CA LEU A 122 12.44 13.10 -1.67
C LEU A 122 13.27 12.94 -0.39
N ALA A 123 13.53 11.72 0.09
CA ALA A 123 14.29 11.52 1.30
C ALA A 123 15.79 11.77 1.06
N LYS A 124 16.50 12.19 2.10
CA LYS A 124 17.96 12.31 2.09
C LYS A 124 18.59 11.01 1.58
N LYS A 125 19.67 11.11 0.81
CA LYS A 125 20.34 9.93 0.24
C LYS A 125 21.00 9.05 1.31
N ASP A 126 21.42 9.65 2.39
CA ASP A 126 22.05 9.07 3.57
C ASP A 126 21.07 8.81 4.72
N ALA A 127 19.77 8.82 4.44
CA ALA A 127 18.73 8.49 5.42
C ALA A 127 18.89 7.03 5.90
N THR A 128 19.01 6.83 7.22
CA THR A 128 19.22 5.52 7.84
C THR A 128 18.19 5.18 8.91
N VAL A 129 17.38 6.14 9.34
CA VAL A 129 16.40 5.96 10.41
C VAL A 129 15.00 6.24 9.91
N ALA A 130 14.11 5.26 10.05
CA ALA A 130 12.70 5.40 9.72
C ALA A 130 11.80 5.32 10.97
N ALA A 131 10.69 6.05 10.96
CA ALA A 131 9.61 5.96 11.92
C ALA A 131 8.34 5.55 11.20
N VAL A 132 7.62 4.54 11.70
CA VAL A 132 6.34 4.11 11.16
C VAL A 132 5.24 4.20 12.20
N PHE A 133 4.16 4.88 11.86
CA PHE A 133 2.95 4.99 12.67
C PHE A 133 1.89 4.04 12.14
N GLY A 134 1.48 3.09 12.97
CA GLY A 134 0.56 2.02 12.61
C GLY A 134 1.27 0.68 12.35
N THR A 135 0.55 -0.40 12.66
CA THR A 135 1.00 -1.80 12.55
C THR A 135 0.02 -2.65 11.75
N GLY A 136 -0.86 -1.99 10.98
CA GLY A 136 -1.86 -2.65 10.14
C GLY A 136 -1.28 -3.15 8.81
N ALA A 137 -2.13 -3.76 7.99
CA ALA A 137 -1.74 -4.40 6.72
C ALA A 137 -0.92 -3.49 5.78
N GLN A 138 -1.20 -2.18 5.76
CA GLN A 138 -0.45 -1.24 4.93
C GLN A 138 0.97 -0.97 5.44
N ALA A 139 1.18 -1.01 6.76
CA ALA A 139 2.48 -0.73 7.36
C ALA A 139 3.57 -1.70 6.86
N TYR A 140 3.21 -2.96 6.62
CA TYR A 140 4.13 -4.00 6.14
C TYR A 140 4.74 -3.66 4.78
N THR A 141 3.92 -3.33 3.80
CA THR A 141 4.40 -2.98 2.46
C THR A 141 5.05 -1.60 2.40
N GLN A 142 4.66 -0.69 3.27
CA GLN A 142 5.28 0.62 3.34
C GLN A 142 6.70 0.56 3.91
N ILE A 143 6.89 -0.19 5.00
CA ILE A 143 8.24 -0.34 5.58
C ILE A 143 9.16 -1.15 4.66
N GLU A 144 8.63 -2.19 4.01
CA GLU A 144 9.35 -2.94 2.98
C GLU A 144 9.85 -2.00 1.87
N ALA A 145 8.99 -1.11 1.38
CA ALA A 145 9.34 -0.19 0.31
C ALA A 145 10.37 0.88 0.75
N ILE A 146 10.30 1.37 1.98
CA ILE A 146 11.28 2.30 2.54
C ILE A 146 12.65 1.62 2.64
N ILE A 147 12.72 0.40 3.16
CA ILE A 147 13.97 -0.38 3.27
C ILE A 147 14.55 -0.69 1.88
N ASN A 148 13.71 -0.98 0.89
CA ASN A 148 14.16 -1.16 -0.50
C ASN A 148 14.65 0.13 -1.17
N SER A 149 14.31 1.30 -0.62
CA SER A 149 14.63 2.61 -1.21
C SER A 149 15.82 3.31 -0.57
N ARG A 150 16.18 2.96 0.66
CA ARG A 150 17.30 3.51 1.46
C ARG A 150 17.92 2.41 2.32
N SER A 151 19.20 2.60 2.66
CA SER A 151 19.93 1.72 3.59
C SER A 151 19.50 2.03 5.02
N ILE A 152 18.35 1.52 5.41
CA ILE A 152 17.79 1.76 6.75
C ILE A 152 18.44 0.82 7.76
N ASP A 153 19.03 1.41 8.80
CA ASP A 153 19.66 0.70 9.91
C ASP A 153 18.70 0.51 11.10
N ARG A 154 17.73 1.45 11.23
CA ARG A 154 16.83 1.46 12.38
C ARG A 154 15.41 1.88 12.02
N VAL A 155 14.43 1.20 12.65
CA VAL A 155 13.00 1.54 12.54
C VAL A 155 12.40 1.72 13.93
N PHE A 156 11.72 2.86 14.13
CA PHE A 156 10.88 3.11 15.30
C PHE A 156 9.42 2.86 14.96
N VAL A 157 8.77 1.98 15.71
CA VAL A 157 7.37 1.57 15.48
C VAL A 157 6.46 2.23 16.49
N TYR A 158 5.46 2.97 16.01
CA TYR A 158 4.46 3.64 16.83
C TYR A 158 3.09 3.01 16.65
N SER A 159 2.48 2.59 17.75
CA SER A 159 1.12 2.03 17.79
C SER A 159 0.45 2.43 19.09
N ARG A 160 -0.87 2.51 19.09
CA ARG A 160 -1.66 2.67 20.33
C ARG A 160 -1.56 1.45 21.25
N ASP A 161 -1.33 0.30 20.68
CA ASP A 161 -1.10 -0.96 21.39
C ASP A 161 0.38 -1.33 21.32
N ILE A 162 1.02 -1.40 22.49
CA ILE A 162 2.45 -1.67 22.61
C ILE A 162 2.82 -3.08 22.15
N GLU A 163 1.94 -4.05 22.34
CA GLU A 163 2.20 -5.44 21.93
C GLU A 163 2.18 -5.57 20.40
N SER A 164 1.27 -4.85 19.73
CA SER A 164 1.29 -4.74 18.26
C SER A 164 2.56 -4.07 17.75
N ALA A 165 3.07 -3.05 18.46
CA ALA A 165 4.34 -2.41 18.10
C ALA A 165 5.53 -3.36 18.26
N LYS A 166 5.59 -4.11 19.35
CA LYS A 166 6.62 -5.14 19.57
C LYS A 166 6.57 -6.24 18.51
N PHE A 167 5.36 -6.77 18.23
CA PHE A 167 5.18 -7.80 17.23
C PHE A 167 5.67 -7.35 15.85
N PHE A 168 5.31 -6.13 15.44
CA PHE A 168 5.72 -5.59 14.16
C PHE A 168 7.22 -5.26 14.13
N SER A 169 7.81 -4.81 15.26
CA SER A 169 9.25 -4.63 15.36
C SER A 169 10.01 -5.94 15.16
N ASN A 170 9.58 -7.02 15.80
CA ASN A 170 10.19 -8.34 15.63
C ASN A 170 10.06 -8.83 14.19
N TYR A 171 8.89 -8.64 13.56
CA TYR A 171 8.72 -8.96 12.14
C TYR A 171 9.76 -8.23 11.26
N ILE A 172 10.01 -6.93 11.51
CA ILE A 172 11.00 -6.15 10.75
C ILE A 172 12.41 -6.72 10.93
N ILE A 173 12.78 -7.07 12.17
CA ILE A 173 14.08 -7.66 12.48
C ILE A 173 14.25 -9.00 11.75
N ASP A 174 13.27 -9.87 11.90
CA ASP A 174 13.33 -11.25 11.37
C ASP A 174 13.32 -11.27 9.83
N THR A 175 12.58 -10.35 9.21
CA THR A 175 12.38 -10.34 7.75
C THR A 175 13.49 -9.59 7.01
N TYR A 176 13.95 -8.47 7.56
CA TYR A 176 14.85 -7.55 6.85
C TYR A 176 16.22 -7.40 7.50
N SER A 177 16.45 -8.01 8.65
CA SER A 177 17.69 -7.86 9.45
C SER A 177 17.99 -6.39 9.82
N VAL A 178 16.95 -5.56 9.95
CA VAL A 178 17.02 -4.16 10.34
C VAL A 178 16.64 -4.02 11.80
N ASN A 179 17.39 -3.24 12.58
CA ASN A 179 17.06 -2.98 13.97
C ASN A 179 15.71 -2.29 14.09
N ALA A 180 14.79 -2.84 14.87
CA ALA A 180 13.48 -2.23 15.10
C ALA A 180 13.06 -2.33 16.57
N LYS A 181 12.36 -1.30 17.05
CA LYS A 181 11.79 -1.28 18.41
C LYS A 181 10.54 -0.38 18.45
N PRO A 182 9.67 -0.58 19.43
CA PRO A 182 8.67 0.43 19.76
C PRO A 182 9.33 1.78 20.02
N GLY A 183 8.83 2.83 19.38
CA GLY A 183 9.34 4.20 19.49
C GLY A 183 8.68 4.97 20.64
N ASN A 184 9.38 5.95 21.19
CA ASN A 184 8.86 6.98 22.07
C ASN A 184 9.00 8.38 21.41
N LEU A 185 8.43 9.42 22.03
CA LEU A 185 8.44 10.76 21.45
C LEU A 185 9.87 11.32 21.20
N CYS A 186 10.83 10.96 22.05
CA CYS A 186 12.22 11.40 21.88
C CYS A 186 12.89 10.70 20.68
N ASP A 187 12.53 9.47 20.40
CA ASP A 187 13.07 8.71 19.26
C ASP A 187 12.66 9.34 17.91
N LEU A 188 11.53 10.07 17.87
CA LEU A 188 11.01 10.64 16.63
C LEU A 188 11.93 11.71 16.03
N SER A 189 12.64 12.47 16.86
CA SER A 189 13.60 13.48 16.42
C SER A 189 14.82 12.89 15.70
N LEU A 190 15.04 11.57 15.81
CA LEU A 190 16.13 10.86 15.15
C LEU A 190 15.72 10.33 13.76
N ALA A 191 14.43 10.39 13.43
CA ALA A 191 13.94 9.81 12.18
C ALA A 191 14.23 10.72 10.98
N ASP A 192 14.85 10.14 9.95
CA ASP A 192 15.04 10.78 8.64
C ASP A 192 13.77 10.66 7.77
N ILE A 193 13.00 9.60 7.99
CA ILE A 193 11.79 9.26 7.22
C ILE A 193 10.67 8.95 8.19
N ILE A 194 9.53 9.61 8.02
CA ILE A 194 8.31 9.34 8.79
C ILE A 194 7.23 8.81 7.84
N CYS A 195 6.71 7.64 8.16
CA CYS A 195 5.62 7.00 7.42
C CYS A 195 4.39 6.85 8.32
N THR A 196 3.23 7.30 7.84
CA THR A 196 1.96 7.14 8.56
C THR A 196 1.06 6.14 7.83
N ALA A 197 0.74 5.04 8.51
CA ALA A 197 -0.10 3.94 8.00
C ALA A 197 -1.23 3.63 8.98
N THR A 198 -1.94 4.67 9.43
CA THR A 198 -3.05 4.57 10.39
C THR A 198 -4.36 5.05 9.79
N PRO A 199 -5.52 4.59 10.28
CA PRO A 199 -6.82 5.13 9.91
C PRO A 199 -7.19 6.41 10.69
N SER A 200 -6.24 7.07 11.37
CA SER A 200 -6.51 8.27 12.17
C SER A 200 -7.07 9.39 11.30
N THR A 201 -8.13 10.02 11.76
CA THR A 201 -8.72 11.24 11.19
C THR A 201 -8.12 12.50 11.78
N GLU A 202 -7.32 12.37 12.84
CA GLU A 202 -6.64 13.46 13.52
C GLU A 202 -5.15 13.45 13.18
N SER A 203 -4.52 14.63 13.28
CA SER A 203 -3.07 14.76 13.11
C SER A 203 -2.32 13.93 14.14
N LEU A 204 -1.41 13.09 13.68
CA LEU A 204 -0.55 12.29 14.56
C LEU A 204 0.67 13.07 15.05
N LEU A 205 1.03 14.12 14.34
CA LEU A 205 2.20 14.95 14.61
C LEU A 205 1.76 16.41 14.64
N SER A 206 2.02 17.10 15.74
CA SER A 206 1.94 18.56 15.81
C SER A 206 3.34 19.11 15.55
N MET A 207 3.51 19.87 14.48
CA MET A 207 4.70 20.70 14.36
C MET A 207 4.51 21.92 15.27
N SER A 208 5.21 21.95 16.39
CA SER A 208 5.49 23.22 17.05
C SER A 208 6.59 23.89 16.19
N ILE A 209 6.18 24.90 15.43
CA ILE A 209 7.09 25.81 14.72
C ILE A 209 7.81 26.66 15.76
#